data_1ac2a6c55f5d857a40da4fde792ab025
#
_entry.id   1ac2a6c55f5d857a40da4fde792ab025
#
_cell.length_a   1.000
_cell.length_b   1.000
_cell.length_c   1.000
_cell.angle_alpha   90.00
_cell.angle_beta   90.00
_cell.angle_gamma   90.00
#
_symmetry.space_group_name_H-M   'P 1'
#
loop_
_entity.id
_entity.type
_entity.pdbx_description
1 polymer ?
#
loop_
_entity_poly.entity_id
_entity_poly.type
_entity_poly.pdbx_seq_one_letter_code
_entity_poly.pdbx_strand_id
1 'polypeptide(L)'
;MKDHLLKVLAFNDEVKAVAIVATEAVSWAQKSHDTWSAATAALGRTMIGTQLLATSLKGKEKITVQVNGDGPGGKIMAEANGLGQMRGYISNPHVSLPLNEKGKLDVRGVVGTNGTITVIKDLQMKEPFSGQIPIVDGELGMDFTYYLAVSEQINGAVGVSVLVNPDESVRAAGGFMIQLLPGASEETIVEIERRISEMPLVSKLIDQQEEPIDLLNRLLGKENIKVLEELPVEFHCPCTRERFSAGLLSIGVEDLQHLIDEDHGAEIVCHFCGEKYQFSEDDLNDLITEIKSQKK
;
A
#
# COMPACT_ATOMS: atom_id res chain seq x y z
N MET A 1 -6.96 4.69 18.60
CA MET A 1 -6.49 3.29 18.42
C MET A 1 -5.17 3.38 17.67
N LYS A 2 -4.13 2.67 18.10
CA LYS A 2 -2.86 2.63 17.36
C LYS A 2 -2.98 1.68 16.18
N ASP A 3 -2.37 2.02 15.06
CA ASP A 3 -2.32 1.15 13.90
C ASP A 3 -1.50 -0.11 14.18
N HIS A 4 -2.07 -1.27 13.87
CA HIS A 4 -1.43 -2.57 14.03
C HIS A 4 -2.11 -3.61 13.14
N LEU A 5 -1.42 -4.73 12.94
CA LEU A 5 -1.97 -5.90 12.27
C LEU A 5 -1.82 -7.14 13.14
N LEU A 6 -2.72 -8.09 12.94
CA LEU A 6 -2.71 -9.37 13.63
C LEU A 6 -2.75 -10.52 12.62
N LYS A 7 -1.79 -11.44 12.74
CA LYS A 7 -1.73 -12.68 11.94
C LYS A 7 -2.22 -13.85 12.74
N VAL A 8 -3.04 -14.69 12.15
CA VAL A 8 -3.63 -15.87 12.80
C VAL A 8 -3.62 -17.09 11.90
N LEU A 9 -3.69 -18.26 12.51
CA LEU A 9 -4.20 -19.49 11.91
C LEU A 9 -5.60 -19.78 12.46
N ALA A 10 -6.43 -20.43 11.68
CA ALA A 10 -7.77 -20.80 12.08
C ALA A 10 -8.20 -22.14 11.47
N PHE A 11 -9.32 -22.70 11.98
CA PHE A 11 -9.90 -23.95 11.50
C PHE A 11 -8.87 -25.09 11.46
N ASN A 12 -8.21 -25.36 12.60
CA ASN A 12 -7.17 -26.40 12.73
C ASN A 12 -6.06 -26.26 11.67
N ASP A 13 -5.56 -25.04 11.47
CA ASP A 13 -4.52 -24.67 10.53
C ASP A 13 -4.92 -24.80 9.02
N GLU A 14 -6.22 -24.88 8.71
CA GLU A 14 -6.70 -24.86 7.31
C GLU A 14 -6.67 -23.45 6.70
N VAL A 15 -6.64 -22.41 7.53
CA VAL A 15 -6.78 -21.01 7.13
C VAL A 15 -5.70 -20.16 7.78
N LYS A 16 -5.02 -19.37 6.98
CA LYS A 16 -4.19 -18.26 7.45
C LYS A 16 -4.92 -16.94 7.18
N ALA A 17 -4.98 -16.07 8.17
CA ALA A 17 -5.61 -14.77 7.99
C ALA A 17 -4.81 -13.65 8.66
N VAL A 18 -5.03 -12.46 8.15
CA VAL A 18 -4.47 -11.21 8.69
C VAL A 18 -5.59 -10.16 8.69
N ALA A 19 -5.68 -9.40 9.76
CA ALA A 19 -6.45 -8.15 9.78
C ALA A 19 -5.55 -6.99 10.19
N ILE A 20 -5.88 -5.80 9.70
CA ILE A 20 -5.09 -4.58 9.87
C ILE A 20 -5.98 -3.38 10.15
N VAL A 21 -5.57 -2.56 11.11
CA VAL A 21 -5.98 -1.16 11.28
C VAL A 21 -4.82 -0.29 10.83
N ALA A 22 -5.08 0.69 9.96
CA ALA A 22 -4.07 1.53 9.32
C ALA A 22 -4.53 2.99 9.16
N THR A 23 -5.34 3.47 10.10
CA THR A 23 -5.96 4.81 10.04
C THR A 23 -4.92 5.93 10.11
N GLU A 24 -3.95 5.82 11.02
CA GLU A 24 -2.90 6.82 11.20
C GLU A 24 -1.95 6.83 9.98
N ALA A 25 -1.55 5.66 9.47
CA ALA A 25 -0.66 5.54 8.33
C ALA A 25 -1.30 6.09 7.04
N VAL A 26 -2.59 5.80 6.79
CA VAL A 26 -3.32 6.37 5.65
C VAL A 26 -3.56 7.87 5.83
N SER A 27 -3.86 8.34 7.05
CA SER A 27 -3.99 9.76 7.36
C SER A 27 -2.68 10.52 7.12
N TRP A 28 -1.55 9.90 7.42
CA TRP A 28 -0.25 10.48 7.14
C TRP A 28 -0.02 10.67 5.63
N ALA A 29 -0.33 9.64 4.83
CA ALA A 29 -0.24 9.73 3.37
C ALA A 29 -1.20 10.78 2.79
N GLN A 30 -2.44 10.85 3.29
CA GLN A 30 -3.43 11.87 2.91
C GLN A 30 -2.88 13.28 3.11
N LYS A 31 -2.33 13.57 4.28
CA LYS A 31 -1.78 14.89 4.63
C LYS A 31 -0.54 15.24 3.81
N SER A 32 0.35 14.27 3.59
CA SER A 32 1.60 14.49 2.84
C SER A 32 1.37 14.81 1.37
N HIS A 33 0.30 14.27 0.79
CA HIS A 33 -0.04 14.43 -0.62
C HIS A 33 -1.25 15.33 -0.85
N ASP A 34 -1.88 15.84 0.21
CA ASP A 34 -3.08 16.69 0.14
C ASP A 34 -4.18 16.03 -0.73
N THR A 35 -4.39 14.69 -0.53
CA THR A 35 -5.33 13.95 -1.36
C THR A 35 -6.78 14.26 -0.99
N TRP A 36 -7.64 14.47 -1.99
CA TRP A 36 -9.08 14.60 -1.82
C TRP A 36 -9.74 13.24 -1.58
N SER A 37 -10.95 13.24 -1.03
CA SER A 37 -11.62 12.07 -0.45
C SER A 37 -11.56 10.80 -1.29
N ALA A 38 -11.86 10.87 -2.60
CA ALA A 38 -11.88 9.69 -3.48
C ALA A 38 -10.46 9.17 -3.77
N ALA A 39 -9.49 10.08 -3.99
CA ALA A 39 -8.09 9.76 -4.18
C ALA A 39 -7.48 9.16 -2.88
N THR A 40 -7.85 9.72 -1.70
CA THR A 40 -7.47 9.19 -0.39
C THR A 40 -7.94 7.74 -0.22
N ALA A 41 -9.19 7.46 -0.61
CA ALA A 41 -9.72 6.10 -0.51
C ALA A 41 -9.00 5.13 -1.45
N ALA A 42 -8.69 5.53 -2.69
CA ALA A 42 -7.94 4.71 -3.64
C ALA A 42 -6.50 4.44 -3.17
N LEU A 43 -5.79 5.49 -2.75
CA LEU A 43 -4.42 5.37 -2.21
C LEU A 43 -4.39 4.50 -0.95
N GLY A 44 -5.26 4.77 0.02
CA GLY A 44 -5.31 4.04 1.28
C GLY A 44 -5.63 2.56 1.09
N ARG A 45 -6.58 2.20 0.20
CA ARG A 45 -6.88 0.80 -0.13
C ARG A 45 -5.68 0.11 -0.79
N THR A 46 -4.96 0.80 -1.67
CA THR A 46 -3.73 0.28 -2.29
C THR A 46 -2.66 0.02 -1.23
N MET A 47 -2.43 0.98 -0.31
CA MET A 47 -1.46 0.84 0.77
C MET A 47 -1.80 -0.33 1.71
N ILE A 48 -3.07 -0.45 2.11
CA ILE A 48 -3.54 -1.54 2.98
C ILE A 48 -3.37 -2.89 2.29
N GLY A 49 -3.82 -3.03 1.02
CA GLY A 49 -3.65 -4.25 0.25
C GLY A 49 -2.19 -4.64 0.08
N THR A 50 -1.31 -3.66 -0.15
CA THR A 50 0.14 -3.88 -0.23
C THR A 50 0.71 -4.38 1.09
N GLN A 51 0.30 -3.78 2.23
CA GLN A 51 0.75 -4.23 3.56
C GLN A 51 0.24 -5.64 3.89
N LEU A 52 -0.99 -5.97 3.53
CA LEU A 52 -1.52 -7.33 3.71
C LEU A 52 -0.68 -8.37 2.95
N LEU A 53 -0.32 -8.10 1.69
CA LEU A 53 0.58 -8.97 0.92
C LEU A 53 1.99 -9.05 1.53
N ALA A 54 2.50 -7.93 2.08
CA ALA A 54 3.83 -7.86 2.70
C ALA A 54 3.97 -8.71 3.97
N THR A 55 2.88 -9.19 4.55
CA THR A 55 2.90 -10.01 5.79
C THR A 55 3.59 -11.36 5.65
N SER A 56 3.90 -11.80 4.43
CA SER A 56 4.70 -12.99 4.14
C SER A 56 6.21 -12.71 4.04
N LEU A 57 6.63 -11.45 4.02
CA LEU A 57 8.00 -11.01 3.84
C LEU A 57 8.79 -11.02 5.14
N LYS A 58 10.13 -11.04 5.03
CA LYS A 58 11.06 -11.09 6.18
C LYS A 58 12.15 -10.02 6.07
N GLY A 59 12.51 -9.45 7.21
CA GLY A 59 13.65 -8.55 7.33
C GLY A 59 13.57 -7.35 6.37
N LYS A 60 14.53 -7.22 5.46
CA LYS A 60 14.63 -6.13 4.46
C LYS A 60 13.83 -6.36 3.18
N GLU A 61 13.18 -7.52 3.07
CA GLU A 61 12.31 -7.80 1.92
C GLU A 61 11.17 -6.79 1.85
N LYS A 62 10.78 -6.44 0.63
CA LYS A 62 9.72 -5.47 0.40
C LYS A 62 8.87 -5.84 -0.80
N ILE A 63 7.66 -5.33 -0.81
CA ILE A 63 6.73 -5.44 -1.92
C ILE A 63 6.35 -4.05 -2.40
N THR A 64 6.27 -3.87 -3.71
CA THR A 64 5.78 -2.66 -4.36
C THR A 64 4.59 -3.03 -5.23
N VAL A 65 3.47 -2.35 -5.03
CA VAL A 65 2.28 -2.46 -5.88
C VAL A 65 2.13 -1.19 -6.70
N GLN A 66 1.93 -1.37 -8.00
CA GLN A 66 1.63 -0.29 -8.94
C GLN A 66 0.26 -0.56 -9.57
N VAL A 67 -0.67 0.35 -9.39
CA VAL A 67 -1.97 0.36 -10.04
C VAL A 67 -1.92 1.39 -11.16
N ASN A 68 -2.05 0.93 -12.40
CA ASN A 68 -2.05 1.77 -13.61
C ASN A 68 -3.38 1.55 -14.33
N GLY A 69 -4.39 2.31 -13.92
CA GLY A 69 -5.70 2.30 -14.54
C GLY A 69 -5.91 3.48 -15.47
N ASP A 70 -7.06 3.50 -16.16
CA ASP A 70 -7.47 4.56 -17.07
C ASP A 70 -8.29 5.66 -16.39
N GLY A 71 -8.44 5.61 -15.06
CA GLY A 71 -9.15 6.62 -14.29
C GLY A 71 -8.33 7.90 -14.03
N PRO A 72 -9.00 8.98 -13.59
CA PRO A 72 -8.38 10.30 -13.38
C PRO A 72 -7.34 10.31 -12.23
N GLY A 73 -7.32 9.33 -11.33
CA GLY A 73 -6.31 9.20 -10.28
C GLY A 73 -4.90 8.98 -10.82
N GLY A 74 -4.79 8.49 -12.05
CA GLY A 74 -3.53 8.14 -12.67
C GLY A 74 -2.88 6.95 -11.96
N LYS A 75 -1.56 6.95 -11.90
CA LYS A 75 -0.78 5.87 -11.27
C LYS A 75 -0.88 5.96 -9.74
N ILE A 76 -1.18 4.84 -9.09
CA ILE A 76 -1.05 4.70 -7.64
C ILE A 76 0.12 3.74 -7.36
N MET A 77 0.99 4.13 -6.44
CA MET A 77 2.11 3.29 -6.02
C MET A 77 2.09 3.16 -4.50
N ALA A 78 2.23 1.92 -4.02
CA ALA A 78 2.41 1.64 -2.61
C ALA A 78 3.58 0.65 -2.42
N GLU A 79 4.28 0.80 -1.31
CA GLU A 79 5.40 -0.06 -0.91
C GLU A 79 5.22 -0.46 0.55
N ALA A 80 5.50 -1.71 0.89
CA ALA A 80 5.41 -2.22 2.25
C ALA A 80 6.44 -3.32 2.51
N ASN A 81 6.70 -3.60 3.80
CA ASN A 81 7.62 -4.66 4.24
C ASN A 81 7.01 -5.53 5.35
N GLY A 82 7.72 -6.57 5.73
CA GLY A 82 7.30 -7.51 6.77
C GLY A 82 7.30 -6.96 8.19
N LEU A 83 7.76 -5.72 8.40
CA LEU A 83 7.82 -5.06 9.72
C LEU A 83 6.60 -4.14 9.99
N GLY A 84 5.63 -4.09 9.08
CA GLY A 84 4.46 -3.22 9.20
C GLY A 84 4.67 -1.79 8.68
N GLN A 85 5.79 -1.52 8.04
CA GLN A 85 6.11 -0.23 7.45
C GLN A 85 5.57 -0.13 6.04
N MET A 86 4.77 0.90 5.78
CA MET A 86 4.17 1.13 4.46
C MET A 86 4.24 2.59 4.06
N ARG A 87 4.21 2.85 2.74
CA ARG A 87 4.15 4.17 2.14
C ARG A 87 3.49 4.10 0.76
N GLY A 88 3.00 5.22 0.28
CA GLY A 88 2.39 5.25 -1.04
C GLY A 88 2.12 6.67 -1.52
N TYR A 89 1.84 6.80 -2.81
CA TYR A 89 1.40 8.04 -3.44
C TYR A 89 0.46 7.76 -4.61
N ILE A 90 -0.29 8.78 -5.00
CA ILE A 90 -1.14 8.80 -6.18
C ILE A 90 -0.72 9.98 -7.09
N SER A 91 -0.69 9.77 -8.40
CA SER A 91 -0.20 10.80 -9.35
C SER A 91 -1.08 12.04 -9.37
N ASN A 92 -2.40 11.87 -9.29
CA ASN A 92 -3.37 12.96 -9.28
C ASN A 92 -4.12 12.96 -7.94
N PRO A 93 -3.64 13.70 -6.94
CA PRO A 93 -4.23 13.68 -5.59
C PRO A 93 -5.58 14.40 -5.49
N HIS A 94 -5.83 15.41 -6.33
CA HIS A 94 -7.00 16.29 -6.28
C HIS A 94 -8.13 15.82 -7.23
N VAL A 95 -8.52 14.54 -7.10
CA VAL A 95 -9.61 13.98 -7.90
C VAL A 95 -10.92 14.12 -7.14
N SER A 96 -11.88 14.83 -7.76
CA SER A 96 -13.26 14.96 -7.27
C SER A 96 -14.20 14.19 -8.18
N LEU A 97 -14.90 13.22 -7.61
CA LEU A 97 -15.92 12.45 -8.28
C LEU A 97 -17.21 12.45 -7.45
N PRO A 98 -18.40 12.40 -8.07
CA PRO A 98 -19.64 12.18 -7.34
C PRO A 98 -19.59 10.83 -6.60
N LEU A 99 -20.41 10.70 -5.57
CA LEU A 99 -20.58 9.41 -4.91
C LEU A 99 -21.15 8.40 -5.93
N ASN A 100 -20.73 7.15 -5.79
CA ASN A 100 -21.25 6.06 -6.63
C ASN A 100 -22.74 5.77 -6.32
N GLU A 101 -23.36 4.87 -7.09
CA GLU A 101 -24.79 4.51 -6.95
C GLU A 101 -25.17 4.00 -5.55
N LYS A 102 -24.19 3.53 -4.76
CA LYS A 102 -24.37 3.08 -3.37
C LYS A 102 -24.13 4.18 -2.34
N GLY A 103 -23.98 5.46 -2.78
CA GLY A 103 -23.69 6.60 -1.92
C GLY A 103 -22.32 6.55 -1.24
N LYS A 104 -21.32 5.92 -1.87
CA LYS A 104 -19.94 5.79 -1.38
C LYS A 104 -18.97 6.53 -2.28
N LEU A 105 -17.77 6.82 -1.79
CA LEU A 105 -16.68 7.33 -2.60
C LEU A 105 -16.41 6.38 -3.78
N ASP A 106 -16.31 6.94 -4.98
CA ASP A 106 -16.16 6.18 -6.21
C ASP A 106 -14.67 5.86 -6.47
N VAL A 107 -14.15 4.87 -5.76
CA VAL A 107 -12.78 4.40 -5.94
C VAL A 107 -12.57 3.78 -7.32
N ARG A 108 -13.56 3.04 -7.81
CA ARG A 108 -13.55 2.49 -9.17
C ARG A 108 -13.43 3.59 -10.21
N GLY A 109 -14.14 4.69 -10.03
CA GLY A 109 -14.05 5.84 -10.93
C GLY A 109 -12.67 6.52 -10.86
N VAL A 110 -12.02 6.58 -9.69
CA VAL A 110 -10.66 7.13 -9.55
C VAL A 110 -9.62 6.25 -10.25
N VAL A 111 -9.72 4.94 -10.07
CA VAL A 111 -8.75 3.95 -10.59
C VAL A 111 -8.98 3.68 -12.08
N GLY A 112 -10.25 3.60 -12.50
CA GLY A 112 -10.65 3.09 -13.80
C GLY A 112 -10.80 1.57 -13.80
N THR A 113 -11.23 1.02 -14.93
CA THR A 113 -11.48 -0.43 -15.11
C THR A 113 -10.59 -1.06 -16.17
N ASN A 114 -9.86 -0.24 -16.94
CA ASN A 114 -8.90 -0.72 -17.93
C ASN A 114 -7.49 -0.39 -17.46
N GLY A 115 -6.65 -1.39 -17.40
CA GLY A 115 -5.28 -1.21 -16.93
C GLY A 115 -4.73 -2.44 -16.24
N THR A 116 -3.68 -2.24 -15.45
CA THR A 116 -2.96 -3.34 -14.80
C THR A 116 -2.60 -3.01 -13.36
N ILE A 117 -2.54 -4.06 -12.55
CA ILE A 117 -1.89 -4.04 -11.25
C ILE A 117 -0.64 -4.89 -11.33
N THR A 118 0.50 -4.28 -11.06
CA THR A 118 1.82 -4.93 -11.03
C THR A 118 2.29 -5.03 -9.59
N VAL A 119 2.67 -6.22 -9.17
CA VAL A 119 3.22 -6.49 -7.83
C VAL A 119 4.66 -6.94 -7.99
N ILE A 120 5.60 -6.20 -7.39
CA ILE A 120 7.03 -6.45 -7.44
C ILE A 120 7.50 -6.85 -6.03
N LYS A 121 8.07 -8.05 -5.90
CA LYS A 121 8.64 -8.57 -4.65
C LYS A 121 10.16 -8.53 -4.71
N ASP A 122 10.76 -7.66 -3.93
CA ASP A 122 12.20 -7.61 -3.71
C ASP A 122 12.55 -8.49 -2.48
N LEU A 123 12.93 -9.71 -2.74
CA LEU A 123 13.33 -10.68 -1.74
C LEU A 123 14.83 -10.64 -1.44
N GLN A 124 15.49 -9.51 -1.72
CA GLN A 124 16.94 -9.33 -1.60
C GLN A 124 17.75 -10.33 -2.44
N MET A 125 17.17 -10.82 -3.53
CA MET A 125 17.80 -11.66 -4.53
C MET A 125 18.37 -10.80 -5.66
N LYS A 126 19.10 -11.44 -6.61
CA LYS A 126 19.72 -10.73 -7.74
C LYS A 126 18.70 -9.95 -8.58
N GLU A 127 17.51 -10.51 -8.75
CA GLU A 127 16.42 -9.89 -9.49
C GLU A 127 15.11 -10.00 -8.68
N PRO A 128 14.26 -8.96 -8.67
CA PRO A 128 12.97 -9.03 -8.02
C PRO A 128 12.00 -9.91 -8.82
N PHE A 129 11.05 -10.52 -8.13
CA PHE A 129 9.92 -11.20 -8.78
C PHE A 129 8.84 -10.17 -9.12
N SER A 130 8.23 -10.31 -10.29
CA SER A 130 7.14 -9.44 -10.72
C SER A 130 5.97 -10.27 -11.24
N GLY A 131 4.78 -9.98 -10.71
CA GLY A 131 3.50 -10.48 -11.20
C GLY A 131 2.62 -9.32 -11.69
N GLN A 132 1.88 -9.54 -12.75
CA GLN A 132 0.97 -8.54 -13.30
C GLN A 132 -0.39 -9.17 -13.60
N ILE A 133 -1.45 -8.46 -13.25
CA ILE A 133 -2.84 -8.82 -13.55
C ILE A 133 -3.56 -7.65 -14.22
N PRO A 134 -4.62 -7.88 -15.02
CA PRO A 134 -5.55 -6.82 -15.40
C PRO A 134 -6.31 -6.31 -14.17
N ILE A 135 -6.77 -5.06 -14.21
CA ILE A 135 -7.76 -4.55 -13.26
C ILE A 135 -9.07 -5.31 -13.50
N VAL A 136 -9.66 -5.85 -12.43
CA VAL A 136 -10.89 -6.64 -12.48
C VAL A 136 -12.12 -5.77 -12.24
N ASP A 137 -12.09 -4.97 -11.16
CA ASP A 137 -13.21 -4.09 -10.84
C ASP A 137 -12.80 -2.66 -10.44
N GLY A 138 -11.53 -2.43 -10.10
CA GLY A 138 -11.00 -1.13 -9.69
C GLY A 138 -11.39 -0.68 -8.28
N GLU A 139 -12.14 -1.48 -7.52
CA GLU A 139 -12.42 -1.25 -6.09
C GLU A 139 -11.27 -1.73 -5.19
N LEU A 140 -10.27 -2.39 -5.79
CA LEU A 140 -9.01 -2.91 -5.26
C LEU A 140 -9.13 -4.16 -4.38
N GLY A 141 -10.21 -4.38 -3.63
CA GLY A 141 -10.39 -5.59 -2.84
C GLY A 141 -10.45 -6.85 -3.70
N MET A 142 -11.29 -6.83 -4.73
CA MET A 142 -11.41 -7.92 -5.70
C MET A 142 -10.14 -8.08 -6.53
N ASP A 143 -9.50 -6.96 -6.89
CA ASP A 143 -8.25 -6.97 -7.67
C ASP A 143 -7.11 -7.67 -6.91
N PHE A 144 -6.95 -7.37 -5.60
CA PHE A 144 -5.99 -8.07 -4.74
C PHE A 144 -6.36 -9.55 -4.55
N THR A 145 -7.65 -9.86 -4.42
CA THR A 145 -8.13 -11.26 -4.35
C THR A 145 -7.78 -12.01 -5.64
N TYR A 146 -8.00 -11.40 -6.80
CA TYR A 146 -7.65 -11.98 -8.10
C TYR A 146 -6.14 -12.17 -8.25
N TYR A 147 -5.33 -11.22 -7.75
CA TYR A 147 -3.87 -11.35 -7.72
C TYR A 147 -3.43 -12.58 -6.91
N LEU A 148 -4.00 -12.80 -5.71
CA LEU A 148 -3.71 -13.99 -4.91
C LEU A 148 -4.01 -15.28 -5.67
N ALA A 149 -5.17 -15.35 -6.34
CA ALA A 149 -5.59 -16.55 -7.04
C ALA A 149 -4.73 -16.84 -8.29
N VAL A 150 -4.44 -15.83 -9.11
CA VAL A 150 -3.81 -16.01 -10.42
C VAL A 150 -2.28 -15.99 -10.34
N SER A 151 -1.72 -15.03 -9.57
CA SER A 151 -0.27 -14.86 -9.50
C SER A 151 0.39 -15.66 -8.37
N GLU A 152 -0.26 -15.73 -7.21
CA GLU A 152 0.25 -16.49 -6.05
C GLU A 152 -0.27 -17.94 -5.99
N GLN A 153 -1.31 -18.27 -6.77
CA GLN A 153 -2.00 -19.57 -6.76
C GLN A 153 -2.56 -19.92 -5.37
N ILE A 154 -3.01 -18.91 -4.64
CA ILE A 154 -3.59 -19.02 -3.30
C ILE A 154 -5.06 -18.63 -3.38
N ASN A 155 -5.95 -19.56 -3.05
CA ASN A 155 -7.36 -19.27 -2.87
C ASN A 155 -7.56 -18.45 -1.60
N GLY A 156 -8.35 -17.39 -1.68
CA GLY A 156 -8.56 -16.54 -0.53
C GLY A 156 -9.45 -15.33 -0.84
N ALA A 157 -9.44 -14.36 0.06
CA ALA A 157 -10.18 -13.12 -0.08
C ALA A 157 -9.42 -11.96 0.54
N VAL A 158 -9.51 -10.78 -0.08
CA VAL A 158 -8.97 -9.53 0.44
C VAL A 158 -10.11 -8.49 0.54
N GLY A 159 -10.25 -7.92 1.73
CA GLY A 159 -11.14 -6.79 1.95
C GLY A 159 -10.34 -5.57 2.39
N VAL A 160 -10.48 -4.46 1.69
CA VAL A 160 -9.84 -3.18 2.01
C VAL A 160 -10.89 -2.07 2.06
N SER A 161 -10.78 -1.19 3.05
CA SER A 161 -11.79 -0.15 3.26
C SER A 161 -11.17 1.10 3.88
N VAL A 162 -11.58 2.26 3.37
CA VAL A 162 -11.20 3.58 3.89
C VAL A 162 -12.45 4.44 3.99
N LEU A 163 -12.65 5.07 5.13
CA LEU A 163 -13.70 6.03 5.42
C LEU A 163 -13.08 7.40 5.59
N VAL A 164 -13.57 8.38 4.84
CA VAL A 164 -13.07 9.75 4.84
C VAL A 164 -14.20 10.67 5.28
N ASN A 165 -13.88 11.66 6.11
CA ASN A 165 -14.78 12.70 6.55
C ASN A 165 -15.05 13.74 5.45
N PRO A 166 -16.11 14.57 5.57
CA PRO A 166 -16.36 15.66 4.63
C PRO A 166 -15.26 16.73 4.56
N ASP A 167 -14.40 16.83 5.58
CA ASP A 167 -13.21 17.70 5.61
C ASP A 167 -11.96 17.04 5.05
N GLU A 168 -12.15 15.88 4.36
CA GLU A 168 -11.12 15.07 3.71
C GLU A 168 -10.16 14.35 4.68
N SER A 169 -10.32 14.49 5.98
CA SER A 169 -9.54 13.72 6.95
C SER A 169 -9.93 12.24 6.95
N VAL A 170 -8.95 11.36 7.13
CA VAL A 170 -9.19 9.91 7.24
C VAL A 170 -9.83 9.61 8.59
N ARG A 171 -11.01 9.00 8.57
CA ARG A 171 -11.77 8.63 9.76
C ARG A 171 -11.47 7.21 10.22
N ALA A 172 -11.40 6.27 9.31
CA ALA A 172 -11.07 4.88 9.58
C ALA A 172 -10.51 4.20 8.34
N ALA A 173 -9.46 3.40 8.50
CA ALA A 173 -8.85 2.65 7.41
C ALA A 173 -8.34 1.30 7.89
N GLY A 174 -8.55 0.25 7.10
CA GLY A 174 -8.07 -1.09 7.40
C GLY A 174 -8.57 -2.13 6.43
N GLY A 175 -8.25 -3.38 6.74
CA GLY A 175 -8.54 -4.48 5.84
C GLY A 175 -8.30 -5.84 6.47
N PHE A 176 -8.54 -6.86 5.65
CA PHE A 176 -8.19 -8.24 5.99
C PHE A 176 -7.74 -8.99 4.73
N MET A 177 -7.00 -10.04 4.95
CA MET A 177 -6.66 -11.06 3.95
C MET A 177 -6.87 -12.44 4.57
N ILE A 178 -7.57 -13.30 3.84
CA ILE A 178 -7.76 -14.70 4.17
C ILE A 178 -7.10 -15.52 3.08
N GLN A 179 -6.37 -16.56 3.46
CA GLN A 179 -5.69 -17.50 2.58
C GLN A 179 -6.05 -18.93 3.01
N LEU A 180 -6.63 -19.70 2.10
CA LEU A 180 -6.87 -21.12 2.31
C LEU A 180 -5.54 -21.88 2.17
N LEU A 181 -5.23 -22.71 3.14
CA LEU A 181 -4.05 -23.57 3.10
C LEU A 181 -4.36 -24.86 2.36
N PRO A 182 -3.36 -25.57 1.82
CA PRO A 182 -3.57 -26.83 1.13
C PRO A 182 -4.27 -27.83 2.03
N GLY A 183 -5.38 -28.41 1.53
CA GLY A 183 -6.19 -29.36 2.27
C GLY A 183 -7.35 -28.76 3.07
N ALA A 184 -7.62 -27.45 2.92
CA ALA A 184 -8.81 -26.85 3.53
C ALA A 184 -10.09 -27.57 3.09
N SER A 185 -10.94 -27.87 4.08
CA SER A 185 -12.19 -28.60 3.87
C SER A 185 -13.25 -27.75 3.20
N GLU A 186 -14.16 -28.35 2.46
CA GLU A 186 -15.31 -27.65 1.85
C GLU A 186 -16.18 -26.97 2.91
N GLU A 187 -16.32 -27.59 4.08
CA GLU A 187 -17.07 -27.01 5.21
C GLU A 187 -16.46 -25.72 5.70
N THR A 188 -15.13 -25.65 5.81
CA THR A 188 -14.39 -24.43 6.17
C THR A 188 -14.56 -23.34 5.11
N ILE A 189 -14.48 -23.71 3.83
CA ILE A 189 -14.64 -22.76 2.71
C ILE A 189 -16.04 -22.12 2.75
N VAL A 190 -17.09 -22.93 2.80
CA VAL A 190 -18.49 -22.47 2.84
C VAL A 190 -18.75 -21.57 4.04
N GLU A 191 -18.24 -21.93 5.23
CA GLU A 191 -18.41 -21.10 6.43
C GLU A 191 -17.71 -19.74 6.31
N ILE A 192 -16.50 -19.69 5.74
CA ILE A 192 -15.78 -18.43 5.52
C ILE A 192 -16.51 -17.55 4.49
N GLU A 193 -16.96 -18.12 3.38
CA GLU A 193 -17.73 -17.37 2.37
C GLU A 193 -19.01 -16.78 2.96
N ARG A 194 -19.74 -17.55 3.76
CA ARG A 194 -20.92 -17.05 4.48
C ARG A 194 -20.56 -15.88 5.38
N ARG A 195 -19.52 -15.99 6.21
CA ARG A 195 -19.09 -14.93 7.14
C ARG A 195 -18.63 -13.68 6.41
N ILE A 196 -17.89 -13.81 5.32
CA ILE A 196 -17.47 -12.68 4.49
C ILE A 196 -18.71 -11.96 3.90
N SER A 197 -19.69 -12.70 3.42
CA SER A 197 -20.91 -12.12 2.83
C SER A 197 -21.75 -11.32 3.83
N GLU A 198 -21.75 -11.72 5.08
CA GLU A 198 -22.47 -11.10 6.19
C GLU A 198 -21.69 -9.94 6.85
N MET A 199 -20.40 -9.79 6.52
CA MET A 199 -19.52 -8.84 7.19
C MET A 199 -19.83 -7.39 6.80
N PRO A 200 -20.02 -6.47 7.76
CA PRO A 200 -20.08 -5.04 7.47
C PRO A 200 -18.77 -4.53 6.86
N LEU A 201 -18.80 -3.32 6.27
CA LEU A 201 -17.56 -2.69 5.79
C LEU A 201 -16.54 -2.55 6.93
N VAL A 202 -15.32 -2.98 6.67
CA VAL A 202 -14.21 -2.95 7.64
C VAL A 202 -14.03 -1.55 8.24
N SER A 203 -14.07 -0.49 7.41
CA SER A 203 -13.95 0.88 7.93
C SER A 203 -15.05 1.30 8.90
N LYS A 204 -16.26 0.75 8.74
CA LYS A 204 -17.35 1.00 9.71
C LYS A 204 -17.11 0.32 11.07
N LEU A 205 -16.52 -0.88 11.04
CA LEU A 205 -16.18 -1.61 12.25
C LEU A 205 -15.05 -0.90 13.01
N ILE A 206 -14.01 -0.46 12.29
CA ILE A 206 -12.88 0.31 12.87
C ILE A 206 -13.37 1.65 13.42
N ASP A 207 -14.29 2.33 12.76
CA ASP A 207 -14.92 3.56 13.26
C ASP A 207 -15.68 3.34 14.58
N GLN A 208 -16.19 2.13 14.81
CA GLN A 208 -16.78 1.67 16.04
C GLN A 208 -15.76 1.17 17.09
N GLN A 209 -14.47 1.44 16.88
CA GLN A 209 -13.36 1.04 17.73
C GLN A 209 -13.09 -0.48 17.76
N GLU A 210 -13.52 -1.23 16.73
CA GLU A 210 -13.12 -2.63 16.60
C GLU A 210 -11.64 -2.74 16.17
N GLU A 211 -10.95 -3.64 16.83
CA GLU A 211 -9.54 -3.96 16.60
C GLU A 211 -9.36 -5.11 15.59
N PRO A 212 -8.15 -5.39 15.07
CA PRO A 212 -7.92 -6.50 14.17
C PRO A 212 -8.42 -7.86 14.69
N ILE A 213 -8.33 -8.10 15.99
CA ILE A 213 -8.85 -9.35 16.58
C ILE A 213 -10.37 -9.45 16.47
N ASP A 214 -11.10 -8.33 16.57
CA ASP A 214 -12.56 -8.34 16.45
C ASP A 214 -12.98 -8.62 15.01
N LEU A 215 -12.26 -8.03 14.03
CA LEU A 215 -12.47 -8.33 12.61
C LEU A 215 -12.25 -9.82 12.32
N LEU A 216 -11.18 -10.40 12.85
CA LEU A 216 -10.86 -11.82 12.69
C LEU A 216 -11.90 -12.70 13.39
N ASN A 217 -12.38 -12.33 14.59
CA ASN A 217 -13.44 -13.05 15.28
C ASN A 217 -14.74 -13.11 14.46
N ARG A 218 -15.07 -12.03 13.74
CA ARG A 218 -16.25 -12.02 12.86
C ARG A 218 -16.07 -12.92 11.65
N LEU A 219 -14.87 -12.90 11.04
CA LEU A 219 -14.54 -13.65 9.83
C LEU A 219 -14.37 -15.16 10.09
N LEU A 220 -13.80 -15.54 11.23
CA LEU A 220 -13.32 -16.90 11.46
C LEU A 220 -14.01 -17.60 12.64
N GLY A 221 -14.66 -16.85 13.54
CA GLY A 221 -15.15 -17.37 14.82
C GLY A 221 -14.04 -17.40 15.88
N LYS A 222 -14.34 -16.87 17.04
CA LYS A 222 -13.39 -16.71 18.15
C LYS A 222 -12.75 -18.03 18.58
N GLU A 223 -13.51 -19.12 18.55
CA GLU A 223 -13.10 -20.46 18.95
C GLU A 223 -12.09 -21.10 17.98
N ASN A 224 -12.01 -20.60 16.76
CA ASN A 224 -11.17 -21.16 15.69
C ASN A 224 -9.79 -20.50 15.59
N ILE A 225 -9.53 -19.42 16.32
CA ILE A 225 -8.38 -18.54 16.10
C ILE A 225 -7.20 -18.93 16.98
N LYS A 226 -6.03 -19.08 16.36
CA LYS A 226 -4.72 -19.17 17.00
C LYS A 226 -3.86 -17.98 16.55
N VAL A 227 -3.59 -17.04 17.44
CA VAL A 227 -2.75 -15.88 17.17
C VAL A 227 -1.31 -16.31 16.92
N LEU A 228 -0.71 -15.83 15.83
CA LEU A 228 0.68 -16.09 15.47
C LEU A 228 1.57 -14.90 15.80
N GLU A 229 1.16 -13.70 15.41
CA GLU A 229 1.97 -12.50 15.50
C GLU A 229 1.11 -11.25 15.50
N GLU A 230 1.52 -10.26 16.27
CA GLU A 230 1.02 -8.89 16.23
C GLU A 230 2.16 -7.95 15.89
N LEU A 231 1.95 -7.02 14.94
CA LEU A 231 2.94 -6.07 14.48
C LEU A 231 2.35 -4.65 14.48
N PRO A 232 3.12 -3.63 14.87
CA PRO A 232 2.73 -2.26 14.63
C PRO A 232 2.64 -1.98 13.14
N VAL A 233 1.82 -1.01 12.76
CA VAL A 233 1.73 -0.49 11.39
C VAL A 233 2.01 0.99 11.41
N GLU A 234 2.85 1.45 10.49
CA GLU A 234 3.21 2.86 10.40
C GLU A 234 3.48 3.31 8.96
N PHE A 235 3.23 4.56 8.68
CA PHE A 235 3.80 5.18 7.48
C PHE A 235 5.29 5.42 7.73
N HIS A 236 6.13 4.84 6.89
CA HIS A 236 7.58 4.98 7.01
C HIS A 236 8.22 5.24 5.65
N CYS A 237 8.91 6.37 5.52
CA CYS A 237 9.70 6.67 4.33
C CYS A 237 11.19 6.73 4.67
N PRO A 238 12.02 5.81 4.15
CA PRO A 238 13.47 5.79 4.40
C PRO A 238 14.23 6.71 3.44
N CYS A 239 13.63 7.82 3.01
CA CYS A 239 14.34 8.80 2.20
C CYS A 239 15.30 9.61 3.07
N THR A 240 16.49 9.89 2.54
CA THR A 240 17.50 10.73 3.18
C THR A 240 18.19 11.59 2.13
N ARG A 241 18.88 12.65 2.57
CA ARG A 241 19.65 13.52 1.70
C ARG A 241 20.77 12.75 0.98
N GLU A 242 21.42 11.82 1.69
CA GLU A 242 22.50 10.99 1.15
C GLU A 242 22.00 10.08 0.02
N ARG A 243 20.78 9.53 0.16
CA ARG A 243 20.16 8.70 -0.87
C ARG A 243 19.86 9.51 -2.14
N PHE A 244 19.39 10.75 -2.00
CA PHE A 244 19.16 11.63 -3.14
C PHE A 244 20.48 12.14 -3.74
N SER A 245 21.49 12.43 -2.91
CA SER A 245 22.85 12.72 -3.37
C SER A 245 23.42 11.61 -4.24
N ALA A 246 23.28 10.34 -3.81
CA ALA A 246 23.68 9.19 -4.61
C ALA A 246 22.90 9.08 -5.94
N GLY A 247 21.62 9.48 -5.95
CA GLY A 247 20.81 9.60 -7.17
C GLY A 247 21.34 10.66 -8.12
N LEU A 248 21.71 11.84 -7.60
CA LEU A 248 22.29 12.94 -8.37
C LEU A 248 23.63 12.55 -9.01
N LEU A 249 24.48 11.74 -8.34
CA LEU A 249 25.70 11.22 -8.96
C LEU A 249 25.44 10.46 -10.25
N SER A 250 24.28 9.82 -10.38
CA SER A 250 23.94 8.99 -11.54
C SER A 250 23.51 9.77 -12.78
N ILE A 251 23.09 11.05 -12.67
CA ILE A 251 22.69 11.87 -13.83
C ILE A 251 23.91 12.36 -14.63
N GLY A 252 25.07 12.47 -14.00
CA GLY A 252 26.32 12.82 -14.66
C GLY A 252 26.72 14.29 -14.56
N VAL A 253 27.95 14.59 -15.01
CA VAL A 253 28.56 15.92 -14.84
C VAL A 253 27.82 17.01 -15.64
N GLU A 254 27.37 16.69 -16.86
CA GLU A 254 26.72 17.67 -17.76
C GLU A 254 25.39 18.16 -17.17
N ASP A 255 24.55 17.23 -16.70
CA ASP A 255 23.25 17.56 -16.12
C ASP A 255 23.41 18.29 -14.77
N LEU A 256 24.38 17.89 -13.93
CA LEU A 256 24.69 18.63 -12.70
C LEU A 256 25.16 20.04 -12.96
N GLN A 257 26.00 20.26 -13.98
CA GLN A 257 26.46 21.59 -14.39
C GLN A 257 25.27 22.44 -14.87
N HIS A 258 24.33 21.85 -15.60
CA HIS A 258 23.13 22.55 -16.09
C HIS A 258 22.26 23.06 -14.92
N LEU A 259 22.06 22.22 -13.86
CA LEU A 259 21.36 22.64 -12.64
C LEU A 259 22.06 23.79 -11.92
N ILE A 260 23.40 23.84 -11.94
CA ILE A 260 24.17 24.96 -11.37
C ILE A 260 23.96 26.24 -12.19
N ASP A 261 24.12 26.13 -13.52
CA ASP A 261 24.12 27.27 -14.41
C ASP A 261 22.74 27.94 -14.57
N GLU A 262 21.65 27.15 -14.54
CA GLU A 262 20.29 27.63 -14.76
C GLU A 262 19.51 27.84 -13.46
N ASP A 263 19.56 26.87 -12.53
CA ASP A 263 18.71 26.83 -11.34
C ASP A 263 19.43 27.27 -10.05
N HIS A 264 20.76 27.48 -10.11
CA HIS A 264 21.61 27.82 -8.96
C HIS A 264 21.50 26.82 -7.80
N GLY A 265 21.23 25.55 -8.12
CA GLY A 265 21.04 24.46 -7.17
C GLY A 265 19.99 23.46 -7.63
N ALA A 266 19.50 22.63 -6.71
CA ALA A 266 18.41 21.68 -6.98
C ALA A 266 17.51 21.50 -5.77
N GLU A 267 16.19 21.48 -5.97
CA GLU A 267 15.22 20.97 -5.00
C GLU A 267 14.75 19.59 -5.44
N ILE A 268 14.95 18.59 -4.58
CA ILE A 268 14.43 17.23 -4.80
C ILE A 268 13.30 16.97 -3.82
N VAL A 269 12.13 16.59 -4.34
CA VAL A 269 10.97 16.25 -3.53
C VAL A 269 10.78 14.74 -3.55
N CYS A 270 10.69 14.12 -2.37
CA CYS A 270 10.40 12.70 -2.26
C CYS A 270 8.95 12.41 -2.68
N HIS A 271 8.74 11.62 -3.72
CA HIS A 271 7.40 11.26 -4.18
C HIS A 271 6.54 10.52 -3.16
N PHE A 272 7.15 9.82 -2.18
CA PHE A 272 6.41 9.06 -1.17
C PHE A 272 5.99 9.87 0.05
N CYS A 273 6.77 10.87 0.46
CA CYS A 273 6.49 11.60 1.70
C CYS A 273 6.42 13.13 1.53
N GLY A 274 6.70 13.65 0.34
CA GLY A 274 6.69 15.10 0.11
C GLY A 274 7.88 15.85 0.74
N GLU A 275 8.80 15.17 1.45
CA GLU A 275 9.98 15.79 2.04
C GLU A 275 10.87 16.40 0.97
N LYS A 276 11.35 17.63 1.24
CA LYS A 276 12.14 18.44 0.31
C LYS A 276 13.60 18.47 0.72
N TYR A 277 14.47 18.20 -0.22
CA TYR A 277 15.92 18.21 -0.05
C TYR A 277 16.53 19.27 -0.97
N GLN A 278 17.17 20.28 -0.36
CA GLN A 278 17.83 21.35 -1.08
C GLN A 278 19.31 21.01 -1.31
N PHE A 279 19.79 21.21 -2.52
CA PHE A 279 21.19 21.09 -2.90
C PHE A 279 21.66 22.41 -3.46
N SER A 280 22.63 23.04 -2.78
CA SER A 280 23.26 24.29 -3.22
C SER A 280 24.19 24.06 -4.40
N GLU A 281 24.65 25.16 -5.04
CA GLU A 281 25.69 25.10 -6.07
C GLU A 281 26.97 24.41 -5.55
N ASP A 282 27.36 24.67 -4.29
CA ASP A 282 28.52 24.02 -3.67
C ASP A 282 28.33 22.51 -3.52
N ASP A 283 27.15 22.07 -3.07
CA ASP A 283 26.82 20.63 -2.98
C ASP A 283 26.91 19.96 -4.35
N LEU A 284 26.39 20.57 -5.41
CA LEU A 284 26.43 20.03 -6.77
C LEU A 284 27.86 20.02 -7.33
N ASN A 285 28.68 21.03 -7.04
CA ASN A 285 30.09 21.07 -7.40
C ASN A 285 30.91 19.96 -6.72
N ASP A 286 30.60 19.65 -5.44
CA ASP A 286 31.21 18.55 -4.72
C ASP A 286 30.87 17.20 -5.39
N LEU A 287 29.60 16.99 -5.81
CA LEU A 287 29.20 15.79 -6.55
C LEU A 287 29.92 15.68 -7.91
N ILE A 288 30.08 16.78 -8.65
CA ILE A 288 30.85 16.81 -9.90
C ILE A 288 32.31 16.37 -9.67
N THR A 289 32.90 16.88 -8.57
CA THR A 289 34.27 16.53 -8.19
C THR A 289 34.41 15.05 -7.86
N GLU A 290 33.44 14.49 -7.13
CA GLU A 290 33.36 13.07 -6.83
C GLU A 290 33.28 12.20 -8.09
N ILE A 291 32.37 12.51 -9.03
CA ILE A 291 32.26 11.79 -10.33
C ILE A 291 33.58 11.82 -11.09
N LYS A 292 34.24 12.98 -11.14
CA LYS A 292 35.55 13.12 -11.86
C LYS A 292 36.67 12.31 -11.20
N SER A 293 36.62 12.13 -9.88
CA SER A 293 37.60 11.34 -9.13
C SER A 293 37.43 9.82 -9.33
N GLN A 294 36.18 9.34 -9.48
CA GLN A 294 35.84 7.93 -9.71
C GLN A 294 36.17 7.43 -11.14
N LYS A 295 36.37 8.35 -12.10
CA LYS A 295 36.75 8.03 -13.48
C LYS A 295 38.27 7.99 -13.73
N LYS A 296 39.10 8.28 -12.72
CA LYS A 296 40.57 8.14 -12.75
C LYS A 296 41.01 6.81 -12.16
#